data_aacc1e696eb094209b36cd890238d7a1
#
_entry.id   aacc1e696eb094209b36cd890238d7a1
#
_cell.length_a   1.000
_cell.length_b   1.000
_cell.length_c   1.000
_cell.angle_alpha   90.00
_cell.angle_beta   90.00
_cell.angle_gamma   90.00
#
_symmetry.space_group_name_H-M   'P 1'
#
loop_
_entity.id
_entity.type
_entity.pdbx_description
1 polymer ?
#
loop_
_entity_poly.entity_id
_entity_poly.type
_entity_poly.pdbx_seq_one_letter_code
_entity_poly.pdbx_strand_id
1 'polypeptide(L)'
;RIQACICLGYPFHPLGKPDQLRTDHLADLRTPTLVVQGERDAMGRQEEVSTYKLSKQLQLAWLPDGDHSFKPRKSSGHSEASNWALAIEAMDRFLSQQHTGA
;
A
#
# COMPACT_ATOMS: atom_id res chain seq x y z
N ARG A 1 -0.02 -9.54 21.06
CA ARG A 1 1.02 -9.83 20.08
C ARG A 1 0.51 -9.63 18.65
N ILE A 2 1.19 -8.79 17.88
CA ILE A 2 0.80 -8.49 16.49
C ILE A 2 1.41 -9.55 15.59
N GLN A 3 0.56 -10.25 14.81
CA GLN A 3 1.00 -11.27 13.87
C GLN A 3 1.05 -10.76 12.43
N ALA A 4 0.28 -9.71 12.13
CA ALA A 4 0.25 -9.10 10.80
C ALA A 4 -0.31 -7.70 10.90
N CYS A 5 -0.02 -6.88 9.91
CA CYS A 5 -0.48 -5.49 9.87
C CYS A 5 -0.98 -5.15 8.46
N ILE A 6 -2.08 -4.41 8.38
CA ILE A 6 -2.61 -3.90 7.11
C ILE A 6 -2.74 -2.40 7.22
N CYS A 7 -2.16 -1.69 6.27
CA CYS A 7 -2.25 -0.24 6.18
C CYS A 7 -3.01 0.15 4.92
N LEU A 8 -4.02 1.00 5.06
CA LEU A 8 -4.80 1.51 3.93
C LEU A 8 -4.34 2.92 3.65
N GLY A 9 -3.47 3.09 2.65
CA GLY A 9 -2.91 4.39 2.30
C GLY A 9 -1.80 4.84 3.23
N TYR A 10 -0.60 4.28 3.08
CA TYR A 10 0.52 4.67 3.93
C TYR A 10 1.14 5.98 3.47
N PRO A 11 1.34 6.96 4.36
CA PRO A 11 2.00 8.22 4.00
C PRO A 11 3.52 8.05 4.02
N PHE A 12 4.09 7.63 2.89
CA PHE A 12 5.55 7.44 2.78
C PHE A 12 6.31 8.77 2.96
N HIS A 13 5.70 9.87 2.58
CA HIS A 13 6.23 11.21 2.84
C HIS A 13 5.06 12.20 2.98
N PRO A 14 5.27 13.35 3.62
CA PRO A 14 4.23 14.38 3.71
C PRO A 14 3.87 14.91 2.32
N LEU A 15 2.67 15.42 2.19
CA LEU A 15 2.19 16.00 0.95
C LEU A 15 3.11 17.13 0.49
N GLY A 16 3.58 17.06 -0.76
CA GLY A 16 4.47 18.07 -1.31
C GLY A 16 5.92 18.04 -0.80
N LYS A 17 6.28 17.02 -0.02
CA LYS A 17 7.63 16.91 0.56
C LYS A 17 8.22 15.53 0.31
N PRO A 18 8.51 15.16 -0.95
CA PRO A 18 8.96 13.80 -1.28
C PRO A 18 10.32 13.42 -0.68
N ASP A 19 11.11 14.40 -0.25
CA ASP A 19 12.40 14.13 0.38
C ASP A 19 12.31 13.80 1.86
N GLN A 20 11.15 13.99 2.48
CA GLN A 20 10.95 13.69 3.89
C GLN A 20 10.33 12.31 4.06
N LEU A 21 11.13 11.28 3.78
CA LEU A 21 10.66 9.90 3.80
C LEU A 21 10.42 9.38 5.21
N ARG A 22 9.35 8.60 5.38
CA ARG A 22 8.99 7.93 6.64
C ARG A 22 9.17 6.43 6.46
N THR A 23 10.33 6.02 5.96
CA THR A 23 10.58 4.64 5.57
C THR A 23 11.63 3.92 6.41
N ASP A 24 12.32 4.61 7.32
CA ASP A 24 13.43 4.03 8.08
C ASP A 24 13.03 2.73 8.77
N HIS A 25 11.89 2.71 9.48
CA HIS A 25 11.42 1.52 10.16
C HIS A 25 10.88 0.46 9.22
N LEU A 26 10.50 0.84 7.99
CA LEU A 26 9.93 -0.10 7.02
C LEU A 26 10.98 -1.02 6.43
N ALA A 27 12.23 -0.57 6.38
CA ALA A 27 13.33 -1.40 5.86
C ALA A 27 13.62 -2.59 6.77
N ASP A 28 13.34 -2.44 8.06
CA ASP A 28 13.67 -3.44 9.08
C ASP A 28 12.44 -4.14 9.67
N LEU A 29 11.27 -4.00 9.05
CA LEU A 29 10.05 -4.64 9.54
C LEU A 29 10.21 -6.16 9.60
N ARG A 30 9.80 -6.73 10.72
CA ARG A 30 9.77 -8.20 10.90
C ARG A 30 8.35 -8.74 10.87
N THR A 31 7.36 -7.88 11.09
CA THR A 31 5.95 -8.24 11.05
C THR A 31 5.47 -8.24 9.62
N PRO A 32 4.84 -9.32 9.13
CA PRO A 32 4.22 -9.31 7.81
C PRO A 32 3.24 -8.16 7.69
N THR A 33 3.40 -7.34 6.69
CA THR A 33 2.64 -6.11 6.52
C THR A 33 2.17 -5.97 5.08
N LEU A 34 0.89 -5.63 4.91
CA LEU A 34 0.34 -5.27 3.61
C LEU A 34 0.03 -3.78 3.59
N VAL A 35 0.53 -3.08 2.59
CA VAL A 35 0.14 -1.69 2.32
C VAL A 35 -0.70 -1.68 1.06
N VAL A 36 -1.95 -1.26 1.19
CA VAL A 36 -2.85 -1.07 0.05
C VAL A 36 -2.77 0.42 -0.32
N GLN A 37 -2.31 0.71 -1.52
CA GLN A 37 -1.94 2.07 -1.91
C GLN A 37 -2.51 2.41 -3.29
N GLY A 38 -3.03 3.64 -3.44
CA GLY A 38 -3.44 4.14 -4.75
C GLY A 38 -2.21 4.47 -5.60
N GLU A 39 -2.25 4.15 -6.88
CA GLU A 39 -1.10 4.39 -7.78
C GLU A 39 -0.71 5.87 -7.83
N ARG A 40 -1.67 6.78 -7.67
CA ARG A 40 -1.46 8.21 -7.71
C ARG A 40 -1.48 8.88 -6.34
N ASP A 41 -1.35 8.09 -5.26
CA ASP A 41 -1.33 8.66 -3.92
C ASP A 41 -0.18 9.64 -3.79
N ALA A 42 -0.49 10.92 -3.56
CA ALA A 42 0.50 12.00 -3.54
C ALA A 42 1.51 11.87 -2.38
N MET A 43 1.22 11.05 -1.38
CA MET A 43 2.13 10.78 -0.28
C MET A 43 2.96 9.50 -0.50
N GLY A 44 2.96 8.97 -1.71
CA GLY A 44 3.72 7.78 -2.06
C GLY A 44 3.21 7.18 -3.36
N ARG A 45 3.60 7.75 -4.50
CA ARG A 45 3.22 7.24 -5.81
C ARG A 45 3.98 5.96 -6.12
N GLN A 46 3.42 5.14 -7.00
CA GLN A 46 4.02 3.86 -7.34
C GLN A 46 5.45 4.01 -7.83
N GLU A 47 5.73 4.96 -8.70
CA GLU A 47 7.07 5.19 -9.22
C GLU A 47 8.05 5.66 -8.16
N GLU A 48 7.58 6.36 -7.13
CA GLU A 48 8.42 6.76 -6.01
C GLU A 48 8.74 5.58 -5.11
N VAL A 49 7.69 4.85 -4.71
CA VAL A 49 7.82 3.74 -3.75
C VAL A 49 8.69 2.61 -4.29
N SER A 50 8.68 2.41 -5.60
CA SER A 50 9.51 1.38 -6.22
C SER A 50 11.01 1.61 -6.03
N THR A 51 11.42 2.83 -5.65
CA THR A 51 12.82 3.16 -5.39
C THR A 51 13.22 3.01 -3.92
N TYR A 52 12.26 2.77 -3.03
CA TYR A 52 12.54 2.69 -1.60
C TYR A 52 13.07 1.33 -1.19
N LYS A 53 13.93 1.33 -0.17
CA LYS A 53 14.41 0.09 0.43
C LYS A 53 13.42 -0.35 1.50
N LEU A 54 12.67 -1.41 1.19
CA LEU A 54 11.61 -1.91 2.07
C LEU A 54 11.88 -3.35 2.47
N SER A 55 11.42 -3.73 3.66
CA SER A 55 11.54 -5.09 4.17
C SER A 55 10.83 -6.08 3.25
N LYS A 56 11.35 -7.31 3.19
CA LYS A 56 10.71 -8.41 2.47
C LYS A 56 9.35 -8.79 3.09
N GLN A 57 9.12 -8.41 4.33
CA GLN A 57 7.84 -8.67 5.01
C GLN A 57 6.75 -7.69 4.58
N LEU A 58 7.10 -6.64 3.85
CA LEU A 58 6.14 -5.64 3.39
C LEU A 58 5.70 -5.96 1.97
N GLN A 59 4.40 -6.17 1.79
CA GLN A 59 3.78 -6.37 0.49
C GLN A 59 3.01 -5.12 0.11
N LEU A 60 3.01 -4.80 -1.18
CA LEU A 60 2.30 -3.65 -1.72
C LEU A 60 1.20 -4.13 -2.66
N ALA A 61 0.00 -3.60 -2.49
CA ALA A 61 -1.11 -3.82 -3.39
C ALA A 61 -1.52 -2.48 -3.96
N TRP A 62 -1.28 -2.28 -5.26
CA TRP A 62 -1.55 -1.02 -5.94
C TRP A 62 -2.96 -1.01 -6.52
N LEU A 63 -3.70 0.05 -6.23
CA LEU A 63 -5.05 0.22 -6.75
C LEU A 63 -5.01 1.13 -7.99
N PRO A 64 -5.55 0.65 -9.12
CA PRO A 64 -5.42 1.37 -10.41
C PRO A 64 -5.91 2.80 -10.34
N ASP A 65 -5.04 3.74 -10.72
CA ASP A 65 -5.31 5.17 -10.79
C ASP A 65 -5.86 5.79 -9.50
N GLY A 66 -5.77 5.08 -8.36
CA GLY A 66 -6.32 5.56 -7.10
C GLY A 66 -5.48 6.66 -6.46
N ASP A 67 -6.17 7.62 -5.81
CA ASP A 67 -5.52 8.62 -4.96
C ASP A 67 -5.36 8.06 -3.53
N HIS A 68 -5.10 8.92 -2.55
CA HIS A 68 -4.94 8.49 -1.15
C HIS A 68 -6.20 7.83 -0.59
N SER A 69 -7.37 8.17 -1.12
CA SER A 69 -8.66 7.55 -0.75
C SER A 69 -9.08 6.46 -1.73
N PHE A 70 -8.18 6.01 -2.61
CA PHE A 70 -8.40 4.97 -3.60
C PHE A 70 -9.34 5.38 -4.73
N LYS A 71 -9.62 6.67 -4.85
CA LYS A 71 -10.53 7.20 -5.86
C LYS A 71 -9.80 7.42 -7.17
N PRO A 72 -10.20 6.76 -8.27
CA PRO A 72 -9.58 6.97 -9.58
C PRO A 72 -10.21 8.15 -10.30
N ARG A 73 -9.48 8.65 -11.32
CA ARG A 73 -10.05 9.67 -12.22
C ARG A 73 -11.09 9.02 -13.13
N LYS A 74 -12.08 9.80 -13.52
CA LYS A 74 -13.14 9.30 -14.43
C LYS A 74 -12.57 8.77 -15.74
N SER A 75 -11.53 9.42 -16.25
CA SER A 75 -10.90 9.05 -17.52
C SER A 75 -10.14 7.71 -17.47
N SER A 76 -9.89 7.17 -16.28
CA SER A 76 -9.12 5.94 -16.13
C SER A 76 -9.88 4.67 -16.50
N GLY A 77 -11.21 4.73 -16.51
CA GLY A 77 -12.03 3.55 -16.72
C GLY A 77 -12.24 2.71 -15.46
N HIS A 78 -11.62 3.10 -14.36
CA HIS A 78 -11.78 2.43 -13.05
C HIS A 78 -12.78 3.19 -12.20
N SER A 79 -13.27 2.57 -11.14
CA SER A 79 -14.19 3.20 -10.21
C SER A 79 -13.69 3.04 -8.78
N GLU A 80 -14.20 3.88 -7.88
CA GLU A 80 -13.90 3.74 -6.46
C GLU A 80 -14.36 2.38 -5.95
N ALA A 81 -15.55 1.93 -6.37
CA ALA A 81 -16.09 0.64 -5.98
C ALA A 81 -15.20 -0.51 -6.46
N SER A 82 -14.71 -0.46 -7.70
CA SER A 82 -13.82 -1.52 -8.21
C SER A 82 -12.48 -1.53 -7.46
N ASN A 83 -11.96 -0.35 -7.10
CA ASN A 83 -10.73 -0.28 -6.32
C ASN A 83 -10.92 -0.85 -4.91
N TRP A 84 -12.05 -0.58 -4.26
CA TRP A 84 -12.31 -1.17 -2.95
C TRP A 84 -12.47 -2.68 -3.03
N ALA A 85 -13.05 -3.19 -4.12
CA ALA A 85 -13.15 -4.64 -4.33
C ALA A 85 -11.75 -5.27 -4.44
N LEU A 86 -10.84 -4.62 -5.17
CA LEU A 86 -9.45 -5.07 -5.29
C LEU A 86 -8.73 -5.00 -3.94
N ALA A 87 -8.99 -3.96 -3.15
CA ALA A 87 -8.40 -3.82 -1.83
C ALA A 87 -8.83 -4.96 -0.91
N ILE A 88 -10.12 -5.27 -0.89
CA ILE A 88 -10.66 -6.36 -0.06
C ILE A 88 -10.06 -7.70 -0.49
N GLU A 89 -9.95 -7.94 -1.80
CA GLU A 89 -9.35 -9.16 -2.32
C GLU A 89 -7.88 -9.29 -1.90
N ALA A 90 -7.13 -8.19 -1.97
CA ALA A 90 -5.72 -8.18 -1.57
C ALA A 90 -5.57 -8.46 -0.07
N MET A 91 -6.43 -7.87 0.76
CA MET A 91 -6.43 -8.10 2.20
C MET A 91 -6.75 -9.55 2.54
N ASP A 92 -7.76 -10.11 1.87
CA ASP A 92 -8.16 -11.50 2.09
C ASP A 92 -7.04 -12.46 1.72
N ARG A 93 -6.41 -12.25 0.57
CA ARG A 93 -5.29 -13.06 0.12
C ARG A 93 -4.10 -12.97 1.10
N PHE A 94 -3.80 -11.76 1.56
CA PHE A 94 -2.71 -11.54 2.50
C PHE A 94 -2.96 -12.29 3.82
N LEU A 95 -4.17 -12.18 4.37
CA LEU A 95 -4.53 -12.84 5.63
C LEU A 95 -4.49 -14.37 5.48
N SER A 96 -4.93 -14.90 4.34
CA SER A 96 -4.86 -16.33 4.07
C SER A 96 -3.42 -16.83 4.05
N GLN A 97 -2.49 -16.05 3.51
CA GLN A 97 -1.06 -16.38 3.51
C GLN A 97 -0.51 -16.48 4.93
N GLN A 98 -0.99 -15.62 5.85
CA GLN A 98 -0.51 -15.65 7.23
C GLN A 98 -0.98 -16.90 7.97
N HIS A 99 -2.14 -17.43 7.62
CA HIS A 99 -2.62 -18.68 8.20
C HIS A 99 -1.85 -19.91 7.74
N THR A 100 -1.42 -19.92 6.48
CA THR A 100 -0.75 -21.08 5.89
C THR A 100 0.76 -21.03 6.02
N GLY A 101 1.31 -19.86 6.30
CA GLY A 101 2.76 -19.64 6.38
C GLY A 101 3.38 -19.94 7.73
N ALA A 102 2.63 -20.56 8.61
CA ALA A 102 3.11 -20.85 9.97
C ALA A 102 4.25 -21.85 10.01
#